data_3581258003c0b7372cf62808cdb9a38d
#
_entry.id   3581258003c0b7372cf62808cdb9a38d
#
_cell.length_a   1.000
_cell.length_b   1.000
_cell.length_c   1.000
_cell.angle_alpha   90.00
_cell.angle_beta   90.00
_cell.angle_gamma   90.00
#
_symmetry.space_group_name_H-M   'P 1'
#
loop_
_entity.id
_entity.type
_entity.pdbx_description
1 polymer ?
#
loop_
_entity_poly.entity_id
_entity_poly.type
_entity_poly.pdbx_seq_one_letter_code
_entity_poly.pdbx_strand_id
1 'polypeptide(L)'
;MAKRVLVVEDNELNLKLFCDLLRAHGFVVEPVSDGREVLEKARSFVPNLIIMDIQLPHISGLELIEQIKKDSQLKIIPIMAVTAYAGKGDEDRILRAGAEAYVSKPISVAKFIESVQQVLHR
;
A
#
# COMPACT_ATOMS: atom_id res chain seq x y z
N MET A 1 -12.37 10.15 -13.83
CA MET A 1 -10.89 10.15 -13.89
C MET A 1 -10.34 8.89 -13.24
N ALA A 2 -9.25 8.39 -13.77
CA ALA A 2 -8.63 7.19 -13.22
C ALA A 2 -8.06 7.48 -11.82
N LYS A 3 -8.26 6.53 -10.92
CA LYS A 3 -7.70 6.60 -9.57
C LYS A 3 -6.20 6.30 -9.62
N ARG A 4 -5.44 6.97 -8.76
CA ARG A 4 -3.99 6.82 -8.67
C ARG A 4 -3.62 5.98 -7.47
N VAL A 5 -2.75 4.99 -7.68
CA VAL A 5 -2.32 4.06 -6.63
C VAL A 5 -0.80 4.05 -6.57
N LEU A 6 -0.26 4.33 -5.40
CA LEU A 6 1.17 4.20 -5.12
C LEU A 6 1.41 2.81 -4.56
N VAL A 7 2.31 2.05 -5.17
CA VAL A 7 2.60 0.68 -4.74
C VAL A 7 4.03 0.60 -4.21
N VAL A 8 4.16 0.25 -2.94
CA VAL A 8 5.46 0.15 -2.26
C VAL A 8 5.78 -1.31 -2.01
N GLU A 9 6.76 -1.84 -2.71
CA GLU A 9 7.16 -3.25 -2.65
C GLU A 9 8.60 -3.38 -3.14
N ASP A 10 9.48 -3.99 -2.36
CA ASP A 10 10.88 -4.14 -2.74
C ASP A 10 11.16 -5.35 -3.63
N ASN A 11 10.29 -6.36 -3.62
CA ASN A 11 10.44 -7.52 -4.48
C ASN A 11 9.94 -7.18 -5.89
N GLU A 12 10.84 -7.25 -6.87
CA GLU A 12 10.55 -6.83 -8.24
C GLU A 12 9.39 -7.61 -8.88
N LEU A 13 9.31 -8.91 -8.63
CA LEU A 13 8.24 -9.74 -9.19
C LEU A 13 6.88 -9.38 -8.61
N ASN A 14 6.82 -9.17 -7.31
CA ASN A 14 5.59 -8.77 -6.65
C ASN A 14 5.17 -7.36 -7.08
N LEU A 15 6.13 -6.45 -7.18
CA LEU A 15 5.87 -5.08 -7.62
C LEU A 15 5.26 -5.08 -9.02
N LYS A 16 5.87 -5.84 -9.93
CA LYS A 16 5.36 -5.97 -11.30
C LYS A 16 3.96 -6.56 -11.31
N LEU A 17 3.73 -7.61 -10.54
CA LEU A 17 2.42 -8.25 -10.45
C LEU A 17 1.34 -7.26 -10.01
N PHE A 18 1.60 -6.54 -8.91
CA PHE A 18 0.63 -5.58 -8.39
C PHE A 18 0.35 -4.46 -9.39
N CYS A 19 1.40 -3.92 -9.99
CA CYS A 19 1.25 -2.84 -10.96
C CYS A 19 0.48 -3.29 -12.20
N ASP A 20 0.79 -4.47 -12.73
CA ASP A 20 0.12 -5.00 -13.91
C ASP A 20 -1.38 -5.25 -13.63
N LEU A 21 -1.69 -5.84 -12.46
CA LEU A 21 -3.07 -6.09 -12.06
C LEU A 21 -3.87 -4.79 -11.93
N LEU A 22 -3.28 -3.80 -11.29
CA LEU A 22 -3.95 -2.52 -11.09
C LEU A 22 -4.15 -1.79 -12.41
N ARG A 23 -3.15 -1.78 -13.28
CA ARG A 23 -3.26 -1.16 -14.60
C ARG A 23 -4.32 -1.84 -15.45
N ALA A 24 -4.42 -3.17 -15.35
CA ALA A 24 -5.46 -3.93 -16.08
C ALA A 24 -6.87 -3.53 -15.63
N HIS A 25 -7.01 -3.00 -14.42
CA HIS A 25 -8.29 -2.54 -13.88
C HIS A 25 -8.47 -1.03 -14.01
N GLY A 26 -7.64 -0.36 -14.80
CA GLY A 26 -7.81 1.05 -15.14
C GLY A 26 -7.17 2.02 -14.17
N PHE A 27 -6.36 1.57 -13.22
CA PHE A 27 -5.67 2.45 -12.29
C PHE A 27 -4.39 3.01 -12.90
N VAL A 28 -4.04 4.23 -12.50
CA VAL A 28 -2.74 4.83 -12.78
C VAL A 28 -1.83 4.48 -11.60
N VAL A 29 -0.68 3.88 -11.88
CA VAL A 29 0.16 3.30 -10.82
C VAL A 29 1.55 3.90 -10.83
N GLU A 30 2.04 4.28 -9.65
CA GLU A 30 3.43 4.67 -9.43
C GLU A 30 4.10 3.61 -8.55
N PRO A 31 5.09 2.89 -9.08
CA PRO A 31 5.81 1.89 -8.28
C PRO A 31 6.93 2.55 -7.46
N VAL A 32 7.12 2.08 -6.23
CA VAL A 32 8.22 2.50 -5.36
C VAL A 32 8.84 1.24 -4.77
N SER A 33 10.11 1.00 -5.07
CA SER A 33 10.82 -0.18 -4.57
C SER A 33 11.61 0.07 -3.30
N ASP A 34 11.81 1.33 -2.93
CA ASP A 34 12.59 1.73 -1.75
C ASP A 34 11.71 2.56 -0.80
N GLY A 35 11.52 2.04 0.42
CA GLY A 35 10.68 2.71 1.42
C GLY A 35 11.15 4.12 1.78
N ARG A 36 12.43 4.40 1.62
CA ARG A 36 12.99 5.73 1.93
C ARG A 36 12.50 6.82 0.99
N GLU A 37 11.96 6.45 -0.18
CA GLU A 37 11.44 7.40 -1.17
C GLU A 37 9.94 7.62 -1.08
N VAL A 38 9.25 6.91 -0.19
CA VAL A 38 7.78 6.87 -0.18
C VAL A 38 7.15 8.22 0.09
N LEU A 39 7.61 8.94 1.11
CA LEU A 39 7.00 10.21 1.48
C LEU A 39 7.10 11.24 0.34
N GLU A 40 8.28 11.33 -0.26
CA GLU A 40 8.49 12.24 -1.39
C GLU A 40 7.65 11.85 -2.60
N LYS A 41 7.62 10.58 -2.94
CA LYS A 41 6.83 10.07 -4.06
C LYS A 41 5.34 10.27 -3.83
N ALA A 42 4.87 10.06 -2.61
CA ALA A 42 3.46 10.26 -2.28
C ALA A 42 3.06 11.72 -2.43
N ARG A 43 3.93 12.64 -2.02
CA ARG A 43 3.65 14.08 -2.18
C ARG A 43 3.56 14.50 -3.64
N SER A 44 4.45 13.99 -4.49
CA SER A 44 4.46 14.38 -5.91
C SER A 44 3.39 13.67 -6.72
N PHE A 45 3.12 12.40 -6.43
CA PHE A 45 2.13 11.62 -7.17
C PHE A 45 0.69 11.91 -6.73
N VAL A 46 0.49 12.27 -5.49
CA VAL A 46 -0.81 12.53 -4.87
C VAL A 46 -1.77 11.33 -5.10
N PRO A 47 -1.46 10.16 -4.52
CA PRO A 47 -2.27 8.97 -4.76
C PRO A 47 -3.62 9.01 -4.05
N ASN A 48 -4.56 8.25 -4.59
CA ASN A 48 -5.86 8.00 -3.94
C ASN A 48 -5.78 6.83 -2.96
N LEU A 49 -4.75 5.99 -3.10
CA LEU A 49 -4.52 4.82 -2.27
C LEU A 49 -3.03 4.51 -2.27
N ILE A 50 -2.51 4.10 -1.12
CA ILE A 50 -1.15 3.57 -1.00
C ILE A 50 -1.25 2.10 -0.63
N ILE A 51 -0.59 1.24 -1.42
CA ILE A 51 -0.43 -0.18 -1.10
C ILE A 51 0.97 -0.35 -0.55
N MET A 52 1.07 -0.82 0.69
CA MET A 52 2.31 -0.81 1.46
C MET A 52 2.71 -2.20 1.91
N ASP A 53 3.84 -2.70 1.42
CA ASP A 53 4.43 -3.92 1.96
C ASP A 53 4.97 -3.61 3.37
N ILE A 54 4.69 -4.50 4.32
CA ILE A 54 5.15 -4.33 5.68
C ILE A 54 6.63 -4.72 5.84
N GLN A 55 7.09 -5.74 5.10
CA GLN A 55 8.46 -6.23 5.18
C GLN A 55 9.35 -5.53 4.15
N LEU A 56 9.78 -4.32 4.45
CA LEU A 56 10.70 -3.58 3.59
C LEU A 56 12.08 -3.51 4.24
N PRO A 57 13.16 -3.49 3.44
CA PRO A 57 14.48 -3.20 3.98
C PRO A 57 14.61 -1.72 4.36
N HIS A 58 15.57 -1.39 5.21
CA HIS A 58 15.90 -0.02 5.64
C HIS A 58 14.87 0.64 6.56
N ILE A 59 13.61 0.68 6.16
CA ILE A 59 12.53 1.22 6.98
C ILE A 59 11.32 0.31 6.84
N SER A 60 10.69 -0.07 7.95
CA SER A 60 9.56 -0.98 7.91
C SER A 60 8.31 -0.27 7.36
N GLY A 61 7.42 -1.08 6.75
CA GLY A 61 6.14 -0.56 6.29
C GLY A 61 5.30 0.02 7.43
N LEU A 62 5.39 -0.56 8.63
CA LEU A 62 4.68 -0.04 9.80
C LEU A 62 5.11 1.38 10.15
N GLU A 63 6.43 1.63 10.16
CA GLU A 63 6.95 2.96 10.40
C GLU A 63 6.49 3.96 9.36
N LEU A 64 6.48 3.54 8.08
CA LEU A 64 6.01 4.38 6.98
C LEU A 64 4.54 4.73 7.14
N ILE A 65 3.71 3.76 7.50
CA ILE A 65 2.29 4.00 7.74
C ILE A 65 2.11 5.05 8.84
N GLU A 66 2.84 4.89 9.94
CA GLU A 66 2.77 5.86 11.05
C GLU A 66 3.20 7.25 10.61
N GLN A 67 4.29 7.36 9.83
CA GLN A 67 4.77 8.64 9.32
C GLN A 67 3.75 9.30 8.38
N ILE A 68 3.15 8.52 7.49
CA ILE A 68 2.14 9.01 6.56
C ILE A 68 0.92 9.55 7.34
N LYS A 69 0.48 8.82 8.36
CA LYS A 69 -0.70 9.21 9.15
C LYS A 69 -0.46 10.42 10.06
N LYS A 70 0.80 10.77 10.29
CA LYS A 70 1.17 11.99 11.02
C LYS A 70 1.44 13.18 10.11
N ASP A 71 1.56 12.95 8.80
CA ASP A 71 1.88 14.00 7.84
C ASP A 71 0.60 14.75 7.46
N SER A 72 0.64 16.09 7.56
CA SER A 72 -0.54 16.92 7.31
C SER A 72 -1.10 16.82 5.89
N GLN A 73 -0.24 16.52 4.92
CA GLN A 73 -0.65 16.39 3.51
C GLN A 73 -1.10 14.98 3.16
N LEU A 74 -0.49 13.96 3.80
CA LEU A 74 -0.67 12.56 3.41
C LEU A 74 -1.64 11.78 4.28
N LYS A 75 -1.96 12.27 5.47
CA LYS A 75 -2.75 11.52 6.46
C LYS A 75 -4.14 11.09 5.98
N ILE A 76 -4.71 11.79 5.01
CA ILE A 76 -6.05 11.47 4.49
C ILE A 76 -6.02 10.33 3.48
N ILE A 77 -4.83 9.98 2.95
CA ILE A 77 -4.71 8.93 1.94
C ILE A 77 -4.88 7.55 2.60
N PRO A 78 -5.84 6.73 2.15
CA PRO A 78 -5.99 5.39 2.72
C PRO A 78 -4.81 4.50 2.36
N ILE A 79 -4.46 3.60 3.28
CA ILE A 79 -3.35 2.68 3.12
C ILE A 79 -3.88 1.25 3.24
N MET A 80 -3.53 0.41 2.27
CA MET A 80 -3.78 -1.03 2.31
C MET A 80 -2.43 -1.72 2.50
N ALA A 81 -2.25 -2.41 3.60
CA ALA A 81 -1.02 -3.12 3.89
C ALA A 81 -1.00 -4.49 3.21
N VAL A 82 0.19 -4.94 2.81
CA VAL A 82 0.42 -6.28 2.27
C VAL A 82 1.47 -6.93 3.16
N THR A 83 1.19 -8.12 3.68
CA THR A 83 2.07 -8.76 4.65
C THR A 83 2.13 -10.27 4.47
N ALA A 84 3.32 -10.85 4.70
CA ALA A 84 3.49 -12.30 4.80
C ALA A 84 3.11 -12.81 6.19
N TYR A 85 2.98 -11.91 7.17
CA TYR A 85 2.62 -12.25 8.55
C TYR A 85 1.18 -11.85 8.80
N ALA A 86 0.31 -12.86 8.89
CA ALA A 86 -1.12 -12.68 9.08
C ALA A 86 -1.58 -13.21 10.44
N GLY A 87 -0.70 -13.19 11.44
CA GLY A 87 -1.06 -13.54 12.81
C GLY A 87 -1.97 -12.48 13.41
N LYS A 88 -2.77 -12.89 14.39
CA LYS A 88 -3.75 -12.01 15.02
C LYS A 88 -3.13 -10.74 15.61
N GLY A 89 -1.95 -10.88 16.22
CA GLY A 89 -1.26 -9.71 16.77
C GLY A 89 -0.72 -8.78 15.69
N ASP A 90 -0.35 -9.33 14.54
CA ASP A 90 0.17 -8.54 13.41
C ASP A 90 -0.92 -7.69 12.76
N GLU A 91 -2.12 -8.25 12.61
CA GLU A 91 -3.28 -7.50 12.12
C GLU A 91 -3.54 -6.27 12.99
N ASP A 92 -3.59 -6.47 14.31
CA ASP A 92 -3.84 -5.39 15.25
C ASP A 92 -2.80 -4.28 15.13
N ARG A 93 -1.54 -4.66 15.01
CA ARG A 93 -0.43 -3.69 14.87
C ARG A 93 -0.56 -2.88 13.59
N ILE A 94 -0.90 -3.53 12.49
CA ILE A 94 -1.07 -2.89 11.19
C ILE A 94 -2.23 -1.87 11.24
N LEU A 95 -3.36 -2.29 11.78
CA LEU A 95 -4.52 -1.40 11.87
C LEU A 95 -4.29 -0.25 12.84
N ARG A 96 -3.61 -0.49 13.97
CA ARG A 96 -3.27 0.56 14.93
C ARG A 96 -2.28 1.56 14.35
N ALA A 97 -1.39 1.14 13.45
CA ALA A 97 -0.47 2.05 12.77
C ALA A 97 -1.22 3.02 11.85
N GLY A 98 -2.42 2.65 11.40
CA GLY A 98 -3.28 3.51 10.63
C GLY A 98 -3.73 2.97 9.28
N ALA A 99 -3.41 1.69 8.96
CA ALA A 99 -3.88 1.08 7.72
C ALA A 99 -5.40 0.85 7.78
N GLU A 100 -6.07 1.07 6.67
CA GLU A 100 -7.52 0.84 6.56
C GLU A 100 -7.85 -0.61 6.24
N ALA A 101 -6.89 -1.34 5.64
CA ALA A 101 -7.08 -2.74 5.27
C ALA A 101 -5.74 -3.43 5.18
N TYR A 102 -5.76 -4.75 5.12
CA TYR A 102 -4.54 -5.53 4.87
C TYR A 102 -4.88 -6.76 4.03
N VAL A 103 -3.87 -7.28 3.33
CA VAL A 103 -3.96 -8.49 2.52
C VAL A 103 -2.75 -9.35 2.82
N SER A 104 -2.96 -10.66 2.99
CA SER A 104 -1.88 -11.61 3.29
C SER A 104 -1.23 -12.12 2.02
N LYS A 105 0.08 -12.33 2.06
CA LYS A 105 0.81 -13.06 1.02
C LYS A 105 0.70 -14.57 1.30
N PRO A 106 0.66 -15.42 0.29
CA PRO A 106 0.63 -15.13 -1.13
C PRO A 106 -0.69 -14.50 -1.56
N ILE A 107 -0.61 -13.57 -2.49
CA ILE A 107 -1.77 -12.75 -2.89
C ILE A 107 -2.76 -13.57 -3.72
N SER A 108 -4.04 -13.52 -3.33
CA SER A 108 -5.14 -13.94 -4.19
C SER A 108 -5.50 -12.73 -5.05
N VAL A 109 -5.43 -12.87 -6.37
CA VAL A 109 -5.72 -11.79 -7.31
C VAL A 109 -7.10 -11.19 -7.06
N ALA A 110 -8.11 -12.05 -6.92
CA ALA A 110 -9.48 -11.60 -6.70
C ALA A 110 -9.62 -10.81 -5.40
N LYS A 111 -9.05 -11.32 -4.31
CA LYS A 111 -9.11 -10.64 -3.00
C LYS A 111 -8.34 -9.33 -3.01
N PHE A 112 -7.20 -9.29 -3.70
CA PHE A 112 -6.39 -8.08 -3.81
C PHE A 112 -7.19 -6.95 -4.46
N ILE A 113 -7.76 -7.21 -5.64
CA ILE A 113 -8.54 -6.22 -6.38
C ILE A 113 -9.81 -5.84 -5.61
N GLU A 114 -10.49 -6.81 -5.01
CA GLU A 114 -11.68 -6.56 -4.20
C GLU A 114 -11.36 -5.61 -3.05
N SER A 115 -10.26 -5.85 -2.33
CA SER A 115 -9.84 -4.99 -1.22
C SER A 115 -9.52 -3.57 -1.68
N VAL A 116 -8.82 -3.44 -2.81
CA VAL A 116 -8.50 -2.13 -3.41
C VAL A 116 -9.80 -1.35 -3.68
N GLN A 117 -10.75 -2.01 -4.32
CA GLN A 117 -12.02 -1.37 -4.66
C GLN A 117 -12.82 -0.99 -3.43
N GLN A 118 -12.85 -1.84 -2.42
CA GLN A 118 -13.54 -1.55 -1.16
C GLN A 118 -12.97 -0.33 -0.46
N VAL A 119 -11.65 -0.22 -0.40
CA VAL A 119 -10.99 0.92 0.25
C VAL A 119 -11.28 2.21 -0.53
N LEU A 120 -11.22 2.16 -1.86
CA LEU A 120 -11.42 3.33 -2.70
C LEU A 120 -12.88 3.82 -2.74
N HIS A 121 -13.82 2.95 -2.40
CA HIS A 121 -15.26 3.28 -2.46
C HIS A 121 -15.90 3.50 -1.09
N ARG A 122 -15.10 3.68 -0.05
CA ARG A 122 -15.60 4.02 1.28
C ARG A 122 -16.07 5.45 1.37
#